data_8384efd08b9fb2f15314d368005ccf2b
#
_entry.id   8384efd08b9fb2f15314d368005ccf2b
#
_cell.length_a   1.000
_cell.length_b   1.000
_cell.length_c   1.000
_cell.angle_alpha   90.00
_cell.angle_beta   90.00
_cell.angle_gamma   90.00
#
_symmetry.space_group_name_H-M   'P 1'
#
loop_
_entity.id
_entity.type
_entity.pdbx_description
1 polymer ?
#
loop_
_entity_poly.entity_id
_entity_poly.type
_entity_poly.pdbx_seq_one_letter_code
_entity_poly.pdbx_strand_id
1 'polypeptide(L)'
;MANVLEDAKTKGELPLRIMHGDPKVNNIMIEKDTGKAISIIDLDTVKPGLIHYDIGDCLRSGCNPLGEEAGVKWESVYFDTNNCRSILQGYISQAKSFLIKNDYKYLYDSIRLIAFELGLRFFTDYLEGNVYFHAEYPEHNLFRSLVQFKLTESIEFYETDIKNIIKDIKENEGRC
;
A
#
# COMPACT_ATOMS: atom_id res chain seq x y z
N MET A 1 -9.18 13.93 -0.85
CA MET A 1 -8.42 12.68 -0.78
C MET A 1 -8.75 11.86 0.46
N ALA A 2 -8.59 12.40 1.66
CA ALA A 2 -8.70 11.64 2.91
C ALA A 2 -9.97 10.78 3.09
N ASN A 3 -11.13 11.22 2.62
CA ASN A 3 -12.40 10.53 2.85
C ASN A 3 -12.86 9.63 1.70
N VAL A 4 -12.07 9.46 0.63
CA VAL A 4 -12.53 8.81 -0.61
C VAL A 4 -13.03 7.38 -0.39
N LEU A 5 -12.32 6.59 0.41
CA LEU A 5 -12.70 5.20 0.71
C LEU A 5 -13.84 5.12 1.72
N GLU A 6 -13.84 5.95 2.75
CA GLU A 6 -14.91 5.99 3.74
C GLU A 6 -16.22 6.53 3.17
N ASP A 7 -16.16 7.49 2.25
CA ASP A 7 -17.32 7.97 1.50
C ASP A 7 -17.90 6.86 0.60
N ALA A 8 -17.03 6.10 -0.07
CA ALA A 8 -17.45 4.96 -0.90
C ALA A 8 -18.07 3.84 -0.04
N LYS A 9 -17.52 3.56 1.14
CA LYS A 9 -18.10 2.63 2.11
C LYS A 9 -19.48 3.10 2.57
N THR A 10 -19.59 4.37 2.97
CA THR A 10 -20.87 4.96 3.43
C THR A 10 -21.96 4.93 2.36
N LYS A 11 -21.59 5.09 1.08
CA LYS A 11 -22.49 4.96 -0.07
C LYS A 11 -22.83 3.51 -0.43
N GLY A 12 -22.26 2.51 0.25
CA GLY A 12 -22.44 1.09 -0.06
C GLY A 12 -21.73 0.64 -1.34
N GLU A 13 -20.79 1.43 -1.87
CA GLU A 13 -20.03 1.08 -3.08
C GLU A 13 -18.92 0.06 -2.78
N LEU A 14 -18.40 0.05 -1.55
CA LEU A 14 -17.35 -0.85 -1.09
C LEU A 14 -17.82 -1.68 0.11
N PRO A 15 -17.90 -3.02 -0.02
CA PRO A 15 -18.27 -3.90 1.09
C PRO A 15 -17.08 -4.13 2.01
N LEU A 16 -17.37 -4.40 3.29
CA LEU A 16 -16.38 -4.88 4.25
C LEU A 16 -16.05 -6.35 3.99
N ARG A 17 -14.76 -6.68 4.09
CA ARG A 17 -14.24 -8.03 4.02
C ARG A 17 -13.20 -8.23 5.13
N ILE A 18 -12.76 -9.46 5.36
CA ILE A 18 -11.63 -9.70 6.25
C ILE A 18 -10.38 -9.12 5.60
N MET A 19 -9.68 -8.29 6.32
CA MET A 19 -8.40 -7.71 5.94
C MET A 19 -7.31 -8.06 6.96
N HIS A 20 -6.06 -8.07 6.54
CA HIS A 20 -4.89 -8.29 7.38
C HIS A 20 -4.64 -7.09 8.30
N GLY A 21 -4.66 -5.89 7.73
CA GLY A 21 -4.48 -4.60 8.41
C GLY A 21 -3.05 -4.07 8.44
N ASP A 22 -2.03 -4.91 8.14
CA ASP A 22 -0.62 -4.53 8.00
C ASP A 22 0.13 -5.50 7.05
N PRO A 23 -0.29 -5.66 5.76
CA PRO A 23 0.32 -6.62 4.83
C PRO A 23 1.56 -6.06 4.12
N LYS A 24 2.38 -5.35 4.85
CA LYS A 24 3.67 -4.84 4.32
C LYS A 24 4.62 -5.98 3.98
N VAL A 25 5.57 -5.72 3.08
CA VAL A 25 6.54 -6.72 2.59
C VAL A 25 7.28 -7.43 3.72
N ASN A 26 7.58 -6.74 4.81
CA ASN A 26 8.28 -7.31 5.97
C ASN A 26 7.47 -8.38 6.71
N ASN A 27 6.15 -8.45 6.51
CA ASN A 27 5.28 -9.44 7.10
C ASN A 27 5.08 -10.67 6.19
N ILE A 28 5.81 -10.76 5.06
CA ILE A 28 5.78 -11.89 4.15
C ILE A 28 7.03 -12.74 4.37
N MET A 29 6.86 -14.01 4.73
CA MET A 29 7.95 -14.95 4.84
C MET A 29 8.29 -15.55 3.48
N ILE A 30 9.56 -15.46 3.11
CA ILE A 30 10.09 -16.00 1.85
C ILE A 30 10.98 -17.20 2.17
N GLU A 31 10.75 -18.32 1.50
CA GLU A 31 11.64 -19.47 1.57
C GLU A 31 12.98 -19.15 0.91
N LYS A 32 14.05 -19.33 1.65
CA LYS A 32 15.40 -18.88 1.26
C LYS A 32 15.91 -19.52 -0.04
N ASP A 33 15.64 -20.80 -0.24
CA ASP A 33 16.21 -21.57 -1.35
C ASP A 33 15.42 -21.40 -2.66
N THR A 34 14.12 -21.18 -2.57
CA THR A 34 13.24 -21.08 -3.75
C THR A 34 12.78 -19.67 -4.06
N GLY A 35 12.92 -18.73 -3.11
CA GLY A 35 12.39 -17.36 -3.22
C GLY A 35 10.88 -17.28 -3.20
N LYS A 36 10.17 -18.36 -2.83
CA LYS A 36 8.71 -18.38 -2.80
C LYS A 36 8.16 -17.83 -1.48
N ALA A 37 7.09 -17.06 -1.56
CA ALA A 37 6.32 -16.69 -0.38
C ALA A 37 5.64 -17.93 0.20
N ILE A 38 5.82 -18.17 1.50
CA ILE A 38 5.33 -19.36 2.21
C ILE A 38 4.34 -19.04 3.33
N SER A 39 4.35 -17.81 3.84
CA SER A 39 3.43 -17.38 4.89
C SER A 39 3.34 -15.87 4.95
N ILE A 40 2.25 -15.38 5.54
CA ILE A 40 2.10 -14.02 6.03
C ILE A 40 1.98 -14.09 7.55
N ILE A 41 2.62 -13.16 8.27
CA ILE A 41 2.70 -13.11 9.74
C ILE A 41 2.14 -11.78 10.25
N ASP A 42 2.13 -11.59 11.58
CA ASP A 42 1.65 -10.37 12.23
C ASP A 42 0.13 -10.18 12.05
N LEU A 43 -0.62 -11.18 12.51
CA LEU A 43 -2.08 -11.26 12.32
C LEU A 43 -2.90 -10.50 13.37
N ASP A 44 -2.26 -9.72 14.25
CA ASP A 44 -2.90 -9.04 15.38
C ASP A 44 -3.92 -7.97 14.93
N THR A 45 -3.77 -7.47 13.70
CA THR A 45 -4.62 -6.43 13.12
C THR A 45 -5.73 -6.97 12.23
N VAL A 46 -5.88 -8.31 12.12
CA VAL A 46 -6.91 -8.94 11.29
C VAL A 46 -8.31 -8.56 11.78
N LYS A 47 -9.10 -7.96 10.91
CA LYS A 47 -10.46 -7.48 11.22
C LYS A 47 -11.30 -7.30 9.95
N PRO A 48 -12.63 -7.17 10.07
CA PRO A 48 -13.45 -6.66 8.96
C PRO A 48 -13.06 -5.22 8.60
N GLY A 49 -12.85 -4.97 7.30
CA GLY A 49 -12.50 -3.64 6.80
C GLY A 49 -12.54 -3.57 5.28
N LEU A 50 -12.06 -2.47 4.72
CA LEU A 50 -11.91 -2.32 3.28
C LEU A 50 -10.59 -2.96 2.85
N ILE A 51 -10.65 -3.93 1.95
CA ILE A 51 -9.45 -4.58 1.38
C ILE A 51 -8.49 -3.60 0.68
N HIS A 52 -8.99 -2.42 0.36
CA HIS A 52 -8.23 -1.31 -0.22
C HIS A 52 -7.10 -0.84 0.68
N TYR A 53 -7.29 -0.90 2.00
CA TYR A 53 -6.22 -0.58 2.97
C TYR A 53 -5.09 -1.59 2.87
N ASP A 54 -5.40 -2.89 2.76
CA ASP A 54 -4.39 -3.94 2.59
C ASP A 54 -3.65 -3.81 1.26
N ILE A 55 -4.39 -3.62 0.16
CA ILE A 55 -3.78 -3.47 -1.18
C ILE A 55 -2.91 -2.21 -1.22
N GLY A 56 -3.40 -1.11 -0.66
CA GLY A 56 -2.64 0.15 -0.59
C GLY A 56 -1.35 -0.01 0.20
N ASP A 57 -1.38 -0.68 1.35
CA ASP A 57 -0.20 -0.88 2.20
C ASP A 57 0.81 -1.86 1.59
N CYS A 58 0.32 -2.95 0.99
CA CYS A 58 1.17 -3.88 0.25
C CYS A 58 1.91 -3.18 -0.90
N LEU A 59 1.20 -2.36 -1.69
CA LEU A 59 1.81 -1.63 -2.81
C LEU A 59 2.72 -0.49 -2.35
N ARG A 60 2.36 0.23 -1.29
CA ARG A 60 3.22 1.23 -0.68
C ARG A 60 4.58 0.64 -0.29
N SER A 61 4.58 -0.52 0.36
CA SER A 61 5.82 -1.16 0.81
C SER A 61 6.54 -1.91 -0.31
N GLY A 62 5.82 -2.62 -1.18
CA GLY A 62 6.39 -3.46 -2.24
C GLY A 62 6.86 -2.69 -3.47
N CYS A 63 6.35 -1.48 -3.69
CA CYS A 63 6.74 -0.63 -4.82
C CYS A 63 7.69 0.50 -4.44
N ASN A 64 8.25 0.50 -3.22
CA ASN A 64 9.32 1.40 -2.81
C ASN A 64 10.64 0.61 -2.68
N PRO A 65 11.51 0.59 -3.71
CA PRO A 65 12.75 -0.18 -3.69
C PRO A 65 13.75 0.25 -2.61
N LEU A 66 13.67 1.50 -2.14
CA LEU A 66 14.53 2.00 -1.07
C LEU A 66 14.02 1.67 0.33
N GLY A 67 12.77 1.19 0.42
CA GLY A 67 12.13 0.90 1.70
C GLY A 67 11.75 2.14 2.52
N GLU A 68 11.16 1.88 3.68
CA GLU A 68 10.71 2.91 4.62
C GLU A 68 11.86 3.61 5.33
N GLU A 69 12.99 2.90 5.47
CA GLU A 69 14.19 3.34 6.20
C GLU A 69 15.24 3.99 5.28
N ALA A 70 14.83 4.64 4.19
CA ALA A 70 15.75 5.30 3.26
C ALA A 70 16.57 6.45 3.90
N GLY A 71 16.10 6.99 5.04
CA GLY A 71 16.80 8.02 5.81
C GLY A 71 17.14 9.24 4.96
N VAL A 72 18.40 9.66 4.96
CA VAL A 72 18.90 10.81 4.18
C VAL A 72 18.75 10.66 2.66
N LYS A 73 18.45 9.45 2.16
CA LYS A 73 18.22 9.20 0.72
C LYS A 73 16.75 9.37 0.33
N TRP A 74 15.91 9.90 1.19
CA TRP A 74 14.47 10.05 0.96
C TRP A 74 14.13 10.76 -0.36
N GLU A 75 14.94 11.70 -0.83
CA GLU A 75 14.72 12.39 -2.11
C GLU A 75 14.81 11.47 -3.33
N SER A 76 15.47 10.32 -3.19
CA SER A 76 15.62 9.32 -4.25
C SER A 76 14.51 8.26 -4.24
N VAL A 77 13.56 8.36 -3.31
CA VAL A 77 12.41 7.45 -3.22
C VAL A 77 11.51 7.62 -4.45
N TYR A 78 11.09 6.50 -5.00
CA TYR A 78 10.17 6.45 -6.14
C TYR A 78 9.24 5.24 -6.05
N PHE A 79 8.12 5.31 -6.76
CA PHE A 79 7.17 4.22 -6.90
C PHE A 79 7.50 3.41 -8.15
N ASP A 80 7.82 2.12 -7.97
CA ASP A 80 8.13 1.20 -9.07
C ASP A 80 6.85 0.64 -9.68
N THR A 81 6.52 1.09 -10.89
CA THR A 81 5.33 0.66 -11.62
C THR A 81 5.41 -0.79 -12.12
N ASN A 82 6.62 -1.36 -12.30
CA ASN A 82 6.79 -2.78 -12.67
C ASN A 82 6.45 -3.68 -11.49
N ASN A 83 6.92 -3.34 -10.29
CA ASN A 83 6.54 -4.03 -9.08
C ASN A 83 5.02 -3.91 -8.83
N CYS A 84 4.45 -2.72 -9.06
CA CYS A 84 3.02 -2.49 -8.96
C CYS A 84 2.23 -3.44 -9.87
N ARG A 85 2.62 -3.57 -11.14
CA ARG A 85 2.00 -4.50 -12.09
C ARG A 85 2.09 -5.92 -11.60
N SER A 86 3.27 -6.36 -11.17
CA SER A 86 3.50 -7.74 -10.73
C SER A 86 2.67 -8.10 -9.49
N ILE A 87 2.65 -7.22 -8.49
CA ILE A 87 1.89 -7.42 -7.25
C ILE A 87 0.38 -7.44 -7.55
N LEU A 88 -0.12 -6.48 -8.31
CA LEU A 88 -1.54 -6.44 -8.68
C LEU A 88 -1.97 -7.65 -9.50
N GLN A 89 -1.15 -8.11 -10.46
CA GLN A 89 -1.44 -9.33 -11.23
C GLN A 89 -1.53 -10.55 -10.31
N GLY A 90 -0.56 -10.72 -9.41
CA GLY A 90 -0.57 -11.81 -8.44
C GLY A 90 -1.80 -11.76 -7.53
N TYR A 91 -2.09 -10.61 -6.94
CA TYR A 91 -3.24 -10.42 -6.05
C TYR A 91 -4.57 -10.68 -6.78
N ILE A 92 -4.81 -10.00 -7.87
CA ILE A 92 -6.09 -10.05 -8.60
C ILE A 92 -6.33 -11.46 -9.14
N SER A 93 -5.28 -12.18 -9.60
CA SER A 93 -5.42 -13.57 -10.07
C SER A 93 -6.05 -14.51 -9.04
N GLN A 94 -5.82 -14.26 -7.76
CA GLN A 94 -6.38 -15.04 -6.65
C GLN A 94 -7.68 -14.44 -6.10
N ALA A 95 -7.81 -13.12 -6.14
CA ALA A 95 -8.91 -12.37 -5.53
C ALA A 95 -10.13 -12.20 -6.45
N LYS A 96 -10.03 -12.53 -7.74
CA LYS A 96 -11.09 -12.29 -8.75
C LYS A 96 -12.46 -12.85 -8.38
N SER A 97 -12.51 -13.92 -7.61
CA SER A 97 -13.77 -14.56 -7.19
C SER A 97 -14.61 -13.69 -6.24
N PHE A 98 -14.00 -12.75 -5.54
CA PHE A 98 -14.69 -11.88 -4.58
C PHE A 98 -14.56 -10.38 -4.88
N LEU A 99 -13.70 -9.96 -5.84
CA LEU A 99 -13.59 -8.57 -6.25
C LEU A 99 -14.80 -8.15 -7.07
N ILE A 100 -15.31 -6.96 -6.79
CA ILE A 100 -16.41 -6.33 -7.54
C ILE A 100 -15.88 -5.16 -8.40
N LYS A 101 -16.68 -4.71 -9.36
CA LYS A 101 -16.30 -3.62 -10.28
C LYS A 101 -15.80 -2.37 -9.54
N ASN A 102 -16.41 -2.04 -8.40
CA ASN A 102 -16.06 -0.87 -7.63
C ASN A 102 -14.72 -1.03 -6.89
N ASP A 103 -14.29 -2.25 -6.55
CA ASP A 103 -12.97 -2.45 -5.94
C ASP A 103 -11.87 -1.88 -6.86
N TYR A 104 -11.92 -2.20 -8.15
CA TYR A 104 -10.93 -1.69 -9.13
C TYR A 104 -10.95 -0.17 -9.28
N LYS A 105 -12.13 0.47 -9.12
CA LYS A 105 -12.29 1.92 -9.25
C LYS A 105 -11.47 2.69 -8.22
N TYR A 106 -11.32 2.13 -7.01
CA TYR A 106 -10.70 2.80 -5.88
C TYR A 106 -9.27 2.32 -5.58
N LEU A 107 -8.68 1.40 -6.38
CA LEU A 107 -7.32 0.91 -6.14
C LEU A 107 -6.27 2.02 -6.17
N TYR A 108 -6.31 2.90 -7.17
CA TYR A 108 -5.37 4.02 -7.25
C TYR A 108 -5.47 4.94 -6.02
N ASP A 109 -6.70 5.28 -5.65
CA ASP A 109 -6.93 6.14 -4.49
C ASP A 109 -6.40 5.52 -3.19
N SER A 110 -6.52 4.19 -3.04
CA SER A 110 -6.01 3.49 -1.86
C SER A 110 -4.48 3.53 -1.78
N ILE A 111 -3.77 3.30 -2.89
CA ILE A 111 -2.31 3.32 -2.94
C ILE A 111 -1.80 4.70 -2.49
N ARG A 112 -2.37 5.76 -3.06
CA ARG A 112 -2.01 7.14 -2.74
C ARG A 112 -2.36 7.52 -1.30
N LEU A 113 -3.56 7.15 -0.86
CA LEU A 113 -4.06 7.50 0.48
C LEU A 113 -3.20 6.89 1.58
N ILE A 114 -2.88 5.59 1.49
CA ILE A 114 -2.14 4.88 2.54
C ILE A 114 -0.72 5.41 2.67
N ALA A 115 -0.02 5.69 1.56
CA ALA A 115 1.30 6.30 1.61
C ALA A 115 1.24 7.68 2.30
N PHE A 116 0.29 8.53 1.92
CA PHE A 116 0.12 9.85 2.51
C PHE A 116 -0.25 9.80 4.00
N GLU A 117 -1.20 8.93 4.37
CA GLU A 117 -1.66 8.78 5.75
C GLU A 117 -0.53 8.30 6.67
N LEU A 118 0.27 7.32 6.23
CA LEU A 118 1.42 6.86 7.00
C LEU A 118 2.47 7.97 7.15
N GLY A 119 2.70 8.76 6.11
CA GLY A 119 3.56 9.94 6.18
C GLY A 119 3.10 10.93 7.24
N LEU A 120 1.80 11.22 7.30
CA LEU A 120 1.21 12.08 8.34
C LEU A 120 1.38 11.48 9.74
N ARG A 121 1.19 10.18 9.91
CA ARG A 121 1.35 9.51 11.22
C ARG A 121 2.78 9.60 11.71
N PHE A 122 3.78 9.33 10.88
CA PHE A 122 5.19 9.51 11.25
C PHE A 122 5.53 10.96 11.57
N PHE A 123 5.01 11.90 10.78
CA PHE A 123 5.26 13.32 11.02
C PHE A 123 4.63 13.80 12.34
N THR A 124 3.41 13.38 12.62
CA THR A 124 2.73 13.68 13.88
C THR A 124 3.51 13.12 15.07
N ASP A 125 3.93 11.85 14.99
CA ASP A 125 4.71 11.23 16.05
C ASP A 125 6.06 11.92 16.28
N TYR A 126 6.74 12.35 15.21
CA TYR A 126 7.95 13.17 15.33
C TYR A 126 7.69 14.47 16.09
N LEU A 127 6.59 15.19 15.78
CA LEU A 127 6.23 16.43 16.46
C LEU A 127 5.87 16.21 17.94
N GLU A 128 5.32 15.04 18.28
CA GLU A 128 4.99 14.62 19.64
C GLU A 128 6.18 14.05 20.41
N GLY A 129 7.37 13.98 19.80
CA GLY A 129 8.60 13.51 20.44
C GLY A 129 8.85 12.01 20.31
N ASN A 130 8.37 11.36 19.25
CA ASN A 130 8.56 9.94 18.93
C ASN A 130 7.98 9.00 20.03
N VAL A 131 6.71 9.16 20.34
CA VAL A 131 6.06 8.45 21.46
C VAL A 131 5.45 7.12 21.03
N TYR A 132 5.02 7.01 19.76
CA TYR A 132 4.28 5.86 19.25
C TYR A 132 5.15 4.89 18.44
N PHE A 133 5.87 5.39 17.43
CA PHE A 133 6.75 4.56 16.61
C PHE A 133 8.15 4.49 17.22
N HIS A 134 8.76 3.31 17.18
CA HIS A 134 10.15 3.18 17.58
C HIS A 134 11.05 4.13 16.76
N ALA A 135 11.89 4.89 17.44
CA ALA A 135 12.86 5.79 16.82
C ALA A 135 14.26 5.52 17.38
N GLU A 136 15.24 5.30 16.50
CA GLU A 136 16.65 5.06 16.88
C GLU A 136 17.41 6.35 17.15
N TYR A 137 16.93 7.48 16.58
CA TYR A 137 17.51 8.82 16.74
C TYR A 137 16.39 9.88 16.60
N PRO A 138 16.62 11.14 17.02
CA PRO A 138 15.55 12.14 17.14
C PRO A 138 14.76 12.38 15.84
N GLU A 139 15.42 12.44 14.66
CA GLU A 139 14.79 12.73 13.38
C GLU A 139 14.32 11.47 12.62
N HIS A 140 14.35 10.29 13.24
CA HIS A 140 14.04 9.03 12.55
C HIS A 140 12.64 9.06 11.90
N ASN A 141 11.60 9.38 12.68
CA ASN A 141 10.24 9.45 12.16
C ASN A 141 10.01 10.65 11.23
N LEU A 142 10.80 11.73 11.33
CA LEU A 142 10.81 12.79 10.33
C LEU A 142 11.28 12.23 8.96
N PHE A 143 12.40 11.50 8.92
CA PHE A 143 12.87 10.91 7.66
C PHE A 143 11.88 9.88 7.09
N ARG A 144 11.28 9.05 7.94
CA ARG A 144 10.21 8.13 7.50
C ARG A 144 9.02 8.88 6.90
N SER A 145 8.63 10.00 7.48
CA SER A 145 7.55 10.84 6.93
C SER A 145 7.91 11.41 5.56
N LEU A 146 9.14 11.90 5.39
CA LEU A 146 9.63 12.41 4.10
C LEU A 146 9.68 11.32 3.03
N VAL A 147 10.08 10.10 3.39
CA VAL A 147 10.01 8.92 2.51
C VAL A 147 8.58 8.69 2.01
N GLN A 148 7.59 8.71 2.89
CA GLN A 148 6.19 8.47 2.51
C GLN A 148 5.61 9.63 1.67
N PHE A 149 5.94 10.87 1.98
CA PHE A 149 5.51 12.02 1.17
C PHE A 149 6.15 12.00 -0.23
N LYS A 150 7.44 11.65 -0.31
CA LYS A 150 8.12 11.50 -1.61
C LYS A 150 7.55 10.34 -2.42
N LEU A 151 7.22 9.24 -1.76
CA LEU A 151 6.52 8.12 -2.41
C LEU A 151 5.15 8.53 -2.92
N THR A 152 4.39 9.32 -2.13
CA THR A 152 3.09 9.86 -2.55
C THR A 152 3.21 10.75 -3.78
N GLU A 153 4.21 11.66 -3.81
CA GLU A 153 4.51 12.49 -4.98
C GLU A 153 4.79 11.63 -6.22
N SER A 154 5.58 10.57 -6.06
CA SER A 154 5.89 9.65 -7.14
C SER A 154 4.66 8.86 -7.61
N ILE A 155 3.79 8.42 -6.71
CA ILE A 155 2.50 7.76 -7.05
C ILE A 155 1.62 8.71 -7.87
N GLU A 156 1.55 9.99 -7.49
CA GLU A 156 0.79 11.01 -8.22
C GLU A 156 1.40 11.28 -9.60
N PHE A 157 2.71 11.31 -9.70
CA PHE A 157 3.41 11.45 -11.00
C PHE A 157 3.06 10.29 -11.95
N TYR A 158 2.99 9.06 -11.45
CA TYR A 158 2.65 7.86 -12.22
C TYR A 158 1.14 7.52 -12.24
N GLU A 159 0.25 8.44 -11.90
CA GLU A 159 -1.20 8.20 -11.84
C GLU A 159 -1.75 7.52 -13.10
N THR A 160 -1.40 8.04 -14.26
CA THR A 160 -1.87 7.52 -15.56
C THR A 160 -1.38 6.09 -15.79
N ASP A 161 -0.12 5.82 -15.49
CA ASP A 161 0.48 4.48 -15.66
C ASP A 161 -0.14 3.47 -14.72
N ILE A 162 -0.33 3.84 -13.45
CA ILE A 162 -0.97 2.97 -12.44
C ILE A 162 -2.43 2.66 -12.85
N LYS A 163 -3.19 3.65 -13.28
CA LYS A 163 -4.57 3.45 -13.76
C LYS A 163 -4.64 2.57 -14.99
N ASN A 164 -3.69 2.71 -15.92
CA ASN A 164 -3.59 1.84 -17.09
C ASN A 164 -3.23 0.40 -16.68
N ILE A 165 -2.31 0.20 -15.73
CA ILE A 165 -1.98 -1.13 -15.20
C ILE A 165 -3.23 -1.81 -14.63
N ILE A 166 -4.01 -1.09 -13.79
CA ILE A 166 -5.24 -1.61 -13.20
C ILE A 166 -6.26 -2.00 -14.29
N LYS A 167 -6.41 -1.14 -15.30
CA LYS A 167 -7.32 -1.39 -16.43
C LYS A 167 -6.90 -2.61 -17.24
N ASP A 168 -5.63 -2.70 -17.63
CA ASP A 168 -5.09 -3.82 -18.41
C ASP A 168 -5.31 -5.15 -17.72
N ILE A 169 -5.03 -5.22 -16.41
CA ILE A 169 -5.20 -6.45 -15.62
C ILE A 169 -6.67 -6.85 -15.60
N LYS A 170 -7.57 -5.90 -15.32
CA LYS A 170 -9.01 -6.15 -15.29
C LYS A 170 -9.56 -6.65 -16.64
N GLU A 171 -9.11 -6.07 -17.77
CA GLU A 171 -9.57 -6.46 -19.11
C GLU A 171 -9.06 -7.84 -19.52
N ASN A 172 -7.84 -8.19 -19.13
CA ASN A 172 -7.26 -9.51 -19.44
C ASN A 172 -7.92 -10.64 -18.64
N GLU A 173 -8.42 -10.38 -17.46
CA GLU A 173 -9.15 -11.39 -16.68
C GLU A 173 -10.54 -11.72 -17.24
N GLY A 174 -11.18 -10.80 -17.95
CA GLY A 174 -12.47 -11.04 -18.63
C GLY A 174 -12.35 -11.89 -19.90
N ARG A 175 -11.13 -12.29 -20.29
CA ARG A 175 -10.87 -13.06 -21.54
C ARG A 175 -10.48 -14.55 -21.30
N CYS A 176 -10.46 -15.00 -20.03
CA CYS A 176 -10.16 -16.40 -19.67
C CYS A 176 -11.41 -17.16 -19.26
#